data_82a97f986b04f8108a55f74cdad9e95d
#
_entry.id   82a97f986b04f8108a55f74cdad9e95d
#
_cell.length_a   1.000
_cell.length_b   1.000
_cell.length_c   1.000
_cell.angle_alpha   90.00
_cell.angle_beta   90.00
_cell.angle_gamma   90.00
#
_symmetry.space_group_name_H-M   'P 1'
#
loop_
_entity.id
_entity.type
_entity.pdbx_description
1 polymer ?
#
loop_
_entity_poly.entity_id
_entity_poly.type
_entity_poly.pdbx_seq_one_letter_code
_entity_poly.pdbx_strand_id
1 'polypeptide(L)'
;YVFGNMNEDDLAVGVRDSVEEDENKRNKADFVLWFTKSKFDSQELKWESPWGVGYPGWHIECSCISYKHCGEYLDIHCGGIDNAFPHHTNEIAQSEAYLGHKWCNYWFHVHHLNTNSGKMSKSKGEFLTVSLLESKGYDPVIYRFFCLLSHYRKSLVFSYENLDNAKGAYEKLVAKIAQLLKAEQGEVDKAAYDKLREGFTAAMDNDINTSLAITALYDVLKADTTPATKLALIADFDKVLSLSLIEKAKAVNEKPADTNDELPAEILELAEQRKQARCLLYTSDAADEAR
;
A
#
# COMPACT_ATOMS: atom_id res chain seq x y z
N TYR A 1 20.40 12.60 -14.06
CA TYR A 1 19.97 11.98 -12.81
C TYR A 1 18.90 10.91 -13.05
N VAL A 2 18.95 9.82 -12.25
CA VAL A 2 18.33 8.51 -12.54
C VAL A 2 16.80 8.52 -12.42
N PHE A 3 16.19 9.42 -11.64
CA PHE A 3 14.75 9.36 -11.30
C PHE A 3 13.88 10.44 -11.93
N GLY A 4 14.36 11.14 -12.94
CA GLY A 4 13.59 12.14 -13.67
C GLY A 4 14.48 13.15 -14.38
N ASN A 5 13.86 14.04 -15.16
CA ASN A 5 14.52 15.18 -15.78
C ASN A 5 14.86 16.26 -14.74
N MET A 6 15.67 15.89 -13.73
CA MET A 6 16.18 16.88 -12.79
C MET A 6 17.34 17.61 -13.43
N ASN A 7 17.16 18.89 -13.64
CA ASN A 7 18.22 19.78 -14.06
C ASN A 7 19.05 20.15 -12.84
N GLU A 8 20.38 20.10 -12.92
CA GLU A 8 21.26 20.48 -11.79
C GLU A 8 21.01 21.93 -11.34
N ASP A 9 20.59 22.79 -12.26
CA ASP A 9 20.26 24.18 -11.98
C ASP A 9 18.99 24.36 -11.14
N ASP A 10 18.09 23.38 -11.14
CA ASP A 10 16.85 23.38 -10.36
C ASP A 10 17.06 22.83 -8.94
N LEU A 11 18.25 22.31 -8.62
CA LEU A 11 18.58 21.82 -7.30
C LEU A 11 18.80 23.00 -6.36
N ALA A 12 17.75 23.37 -5.63
CA ALA A 12 17.87 24.37 -4.57
C ALA A 12 18.76 23.81 -3.45
N VAL A 13 19.95 24.36 -3.32
CA VAL A 13 20.88 24.08 -2.22
C VAL A 13 20.36 24.83 -0.99
N GLY A 14 20.25 24.12 0.15
CA GLY A 14 19.88 24.76 1.42
C GLY A 14 18.41 25.06 1.62
N VAL A 15 17.49 24.22 1.10
CA VAL A 15 16.01 24.35 1.26
C VAL A 15 15.54 24.29 2.72
N ARG A 16 16.39 23.87 3.65
CA ARG A 16 16.11 23.95 5.09
C ARG A 16 16.77 25.19 5.66
N ASP A 17 16.00 26.05 6.30
CA ASP A 17 16.40 27.31 6.97
C ASP A 17 17.60 27.21 7.93
N SER A 18 18.24 26.06 8.00
CA SER A 18 19.29 25.72 8.95
C SER A 18 20.54 25.08 8.33
N VAL A 19 20.63 25.02 7.01
CA VAL A 19 21.82 24.45 6.31
C VAL A 19 22.67 25.62 5.84
N GLU A 20 23.83 25.81 6.48
CA GLU A 20 24.85 26.74 6.00
C GLU A 20 25.52 26.17 4.75
N GLU A 21 25.78 27.02 3.75
CA GLU A 21 26.59 26.64 2.60
C GLU A 21 27.99 26.29 3.09
N ASP A 22 28.47 25.10 2.76
CA ASP A 22 29.84 24.68 3.05
C ASP A 22 30.76 25.16 1.92
N GLU A 23 31.63 26.12 2.23
CA GLU A 23 32.59 26.70 1.30
C GLU A 23 33.60 25.67 0.73
N ASN A 24 33.73 24.49 1.36
CA ASN A 24 34.59 23.41 0.90
C ASN A 24 33.98 22.55 -0.21
N LYS A 25 32.70 22.70 -0.52
CA LYS A 25 32.09 22.00 -1.64
C LYS A 25 32.67 22.47 -2.96
N ARG A 26 33.04 21.51 -3.82
CA ARG A 26 33.49 21.80 -5.20
C ARG A 26 32.29 22.02 -6.12
N ASN A 27 31.20 21.28 -5.89
CA ASN A 27 29.95 21.36 -6.66
C ASN A 27 28.78 21.51 -5.71
N LYS A 28 27.71 22.14 -6.17
CA LYS A 28 26.47 22.32 -5.39
C LYS A 28 25.86 20.97 -4.97
N ALA A 29 25.99 19.95 -5.82
CA ALA A 29 25.46 18.61 -5.59
C ALA A 29 26.31 17.76 -4.63
N ASP A 30 27.50 18.23 -4.20
CA ASP A 30 28.32 17.49 -3.25
C ASP A 30 27.60 17.35 -1.91
N PHE A 31 27.71 16.18 -1.29
CA PHE A 31 27.05 15.85 -0.02
C PHE A 31 28.04 15.21 0.96
N VAL A 32 27.70 15.29 2.25
CA VAL A 32 28.60 14.86 3.32
C VAL A 32 28.57 13.34 3.47
N LEU A 33 29.73 12.71 3.43
CA LEU A 33 29.91 11.29 3.73
C LEU A 33 30.22 11.03 5.22
N TRP A 34 30.97 11.97 5.86
CA TRP A 34 31.35 11.86 7.25
C TRP A 34 31.24 13.21 7.94
N PHE A 35 30.50 13.27 9.05
CA PHE A 35 30.31 14.49 9.84
C PHE A 35 31.34 14.55 10.96
N THR A 36 32.25 15.52 10.92
CA THR A 36 33.17 15.84 12.02
C THR A 36 32.67 17.00 12.89
N LYS A 37 31.74 17.80 12.36
CA LYS A 37 31.03 18.87 13.07
C LYS A 37 29.55 18.72 12.80
N SER A 38 28.72 18.86 13.82
CA SER A 38 27.27 18.73 13.70
C SER A 38 26.58 19.74 14.61
N LYS A 39 25.40 20.17 14.22
CA LYS A 39 24.48 20.91 15.11
C LYS A 39 24.06 20.09 16.34
N PHE A 40 24.19 18.78 16.27
CA PHE A 40 23.87 17.86 17.34
C PHE A 40 25.15 17.50 18.11
N ASP A 41 25.69 18.45 18.88
CA ASP A 41 26.87 18.20 19.72
C ASP A 41 26.64 17.08 20.74
N SER A 42 25.37 16.79 21.07
CA SER A 42 24.94 15.70 21.95
C SER A 42 24.85 14.32 21.29
N GLN A 43 25.30 14.17 20.03
CA GLN A 43 25.35 12.86 19.38
C GLN A 43 26.32 11.95 20.15
N GLU A 44 25.80 10.88 20.74
CA GLU A 44 26.61 9.95 21.53
C GLU A 44 27.42 8.98 20.66
N LEU A 45 26.86 8.57 19.51
CA LEU A 45 27.48 7.62 18.60
C LEU A 45 28.45 8.38 17.66
N LYS A 46 29.74 8.35 18.02
CA LYS A 46 30.84 8.89 17.23
C LYS A 46 31.99 7.87 17.19
N TRP A 47 32.70 7.86 16.10
CA TRP A 47 33.83 6.97 15.87
C TRP A 47 35.04 7.74 15.39
N GLU A 48 36.24 7.19 15.61
CA GLU A 48 37.47 7.66 15.02
C GLU A 48 37.50 7.35 13.52
N SER A 49 38.01 8.27 12.73
CA SER A 49 38.17 8.09 11.28
C SER A 49 39.45 8.84 10.81
N PRO A 50 39.92 8.59 9.57
CA PRO A 50 41.03 9.37 8.98
C PRO A 50 40.73 10.86 8.88
N TRP A 51 39.46 11.27 8.92
CA TRP A 51 39.01 12.67 8.83
C TRP A 51 38.71 13.29 10.20
N GLY A 52 38.90 12.53 11.27
CA GLY A 52 38.61 12.95 12.64
C GLY A 52 37.47 12.17 13.27
N VAL A 53 37.21 12.44 14.57
CA VAL A 53 36.13 11.86 15.31
C VAL A 53 34.79 12.40 14.78
N GLY A 54 33.87 11.50 14.44
CA GLY A 54 32.59 11.88 13.85
C GLY A 54 31.67 10.70 13.61
N TYR A 55 30.72 10.88 12.70
CA TYR A 55 29.73 9.86 12.34
C TYR A 55 29.40 9.91 10.84
N PRO A 56 28.93 8.79 10.26
CA PRO A 56 28.61 8.73 8.84
C PRO A 56 27.41 9.60 8.48
N GLY A 57 27.38 10.08 7.24
CA GLY A 57 26.18 10.66 6.65
C GLY A 57 25.10 9.60 6.43
N TRP A 58 23.82 9.99 6.50
CA TRP A 58 22.70 9.06 6.37
C TRP A 58 22.73 8.20 5.10
N HIS A 59 23.13 8.77 3.97
CA HIS A 59 23.17 8.05 2.69
C HIS A 59 24.23 6.94 2.68
N ILE A 60 25.42 7.20 3.28
CA ILE A 60 26.49 6.19 3.33
C ILE A 60 26.15 5.04 4.28
N GLU A 61 25.38 5.28 5.34
CA GLU A 61 24.88 4.22 6.21
C GLU A 61 24.07 3.20 5.41
N CYS A 62 23.09 3.65 4.62
CA CYS A 62 22.24 2.78 3.81
C CYS A 62 23.05 2.02 2.74
N SER A 63 23.99 2.68 2.05
CA SER A 63 24.86 2.02 1.07
C SER A 63 25.72 0.94 1.73
N CYS A 64 26.34 1.22 2.86
CA CYS A 64 27.20 0.26 3.56
C CYS A 64 26.40 -0.93 4.13
N ILE A 65 25.21 -0.68 4.70
CA ILE A 65 24.35 -1.72 5.23
C ILE A 65 23.86 -2.63 4.11
N SER A 66 23.40 -2.06 3.01
CA SER A 66 22.93 -2.79 1.84
C SER A 66 24.05 -3.65 1.24
N TYR A 67 25.23 -3.08 1.03
CA TYR A 67 26.38 -3.82 0.53
C TYR A 67 26.78 -4.98 1.46
N LYS A 68 26.84 -4.72 2.77
CA LYS A 68 27.24 -5.73 3.76
C LYS A 68 26.29 -6.92 3.83
N HIS A 69 24.97 -6.69 3.69
CA HIS A 69 23.95 -7.72 3.92
C HIS A 69 23.38 -8.29 2.62
N CYS A 70 23.36 -7.53 1.53
CA CYS A 70 22.79 -7.93 0.25
C CYS A 70 23.86 -8.15 -0.85
N GLY A 71 25.13 -7.73 -0.61
CA GLY A 71 26.22 -7.89 -1.57
C GLY A 71 26.29 -6.77 -2.61
N GLU A 72 27.05 -7.01 -3.66
CA GLU A 72 27.38 -6.02 -4.70
C GLU A 72 26.25 -5.72 -5.67
N TYR A 73 25.24 -6.58 -5.75
CA TYR A 73 24.09 -6.44 -6.62
C TYR A 73 22.80 -6.47 -5.78
N LEU A 74 22.11 -5.35 -5.77
CA LEU A 74 20.83 -5.23 -5.10
C LEU A 74 19.71 -5.36 -6.15
N ASP A 75 18.80 -6.30 -5.95
CA ASP A 75 17.70 -6.52 -6.90
C ASP A 75 16.68 -5.39 -6.83
N ILE A 76 16.18 -5.10 -5.63
CA ILE A 76 15.13 -4.10 -5.38
C ILE A 76 15.53 -3.22 -4.19
N HIS A 77 15.45 -1.90 -4.37
CA HIS A 77 15.58 -0.92 -3.29
C HIS A 77 14.30 -0.10 -3.15
N CYS A 78 13.76 -0.05 -1.93
CA CYS A 78 12.47 0.56 -1.66
C CYS A 78 12.59 1.78 -0.74
N GLY A 79 11.71 2.77 -0.93
CA GLY A 79 11.61 3.91 -0.04
C GLY A 79 10.35 4.74 -0.25
N GLY A 80 10.17 5.78 0.53
CA GLY A 80 9.17 6.81 0.24
C GLY A 80 9.54 7.62 -1.00
N ILE A 81 8.58 8.27 -1.61
CA ILE A 81 8.81 9.13 -2.78
C ILE A 81 9.83 10.24 -2.48
N ASP A 82 9.90 10.71 -1.25
CA ASP A 82 10.88 11.70 -0.78
C ASP A 82 12.31 11.18 -0.71
N ASN A 83 12.52 9.87 -0.72
CA ASN A 83 13.84 9.26 -0.80
C ASN A 83 14.41 9.23 -2.23
N ALA A 84 13.58 9.36 -3.27
CA ALA A 84 14.07 9.37 -4.65
C ALA A 84 15.16 10.43 -4.83
N PHE A 85 14.96 11.61 -4.25
CA PHE A 85 15.94 12.68 -4.18
C PHE A 85 15.87 13.39 -2.81
N PRO A 86 17.04 13.66 -2.16
CA PRO A 86 18.40 13.33 -2.62
C PRO A 86 18.90 11.93 -2.19
N HIS A 87 18.18 11.22 -1.30
CA HIS A 87 18.71 10.07 -0.56
C HIS A 87 19.16 8.93 -1.49
N HIS A 88 18.26 8.34 -2.26
CA HIS A 88 18.60 7.25 -3.17
C HIS A 88 19.52 7.67 -4.32
N THR A 89 19.39 8.91 -4.80
CA THR A 89 20.32 9.47 -5.79
C THR A 89 21.75 9.51 -5.23
N ASN A 90 21.92 9.89 -3.98
CA ASN A 90 23.22 9.91 -3.32
C ASN A 90 23.74 8.50 -3.01
N GLU A 91 22.85 7.55 -2.65
CA GLU A 91 23.25 6.15 -2.51
C GLU A 91 23.76 5.55 -3.83
N ILE A 92 23.11 5.84 -4.96
CA ILE A 92 23.59 5.43 -6.29
C ILE A 92 24.99 6.01 -6.53
N ALA A 93 25.17 7.31 -6.33
CA ALA A 93 26.43 7.98 -6.59
C ALA A 93 27.59 7.35 -5.80
N GLN A 94 27.40 7.06 -4.50
CA GLN A 94 28.46 6.48 -3.66
C GLN A 94 28.64 4.98 -3.90
N SER A 95 27.57 4.21 -4.07
CA SER A 95 27.65 2.76 -4.27
C SER A 95 28.25 2.42 -5.63
N GLU A 96 27.81 3.07 -6.71
CA GLU A 96 28.32 2.80 -8.06
C GLU A 96 29.74 3.34 -8.25
N ALA A 97 30.12 4.44 -7.58
CA ALA A 97 31.51 4.92 -7.57
C ALA A 97 32.45 3.93 -6.86
N TYR A 98 32.00 3.29 -5.78
CA TYR A 98 32.78 2.29 -5.06
C TYR A 98 32.88 0.96 -5.82
N LEU A 99 31.75 0.47 -6.36
CA LEU A 99 31.66 -0.83 -7.01
C LEU A 99 32.16 -0.83 -8.45
N GLY A 100 32.10 0.30 -9.15
CA GLY A 100 32.47 0.41 -10.56
C GLY A 100 31.42 -0.16 -11.53
N HIS A 101 30.23 -0.48 -11.06
CA HIS A 101 29.13 -1.00 -11.88
C HIS A 101 27.77 -0.56 -11.32
N LYS A 102 26.69 -0.77 -12.10
CA LYS A 102 25.32 -0.50 -11.67
C LYS A 102 24.98 -1.35 -10.44
N TRP A 103 24.59 -0.70 -9.36
CA TRP A 103 24.35 -1.33 -8.07
C TRP A 103 22.95 -1.97 -7.94
N CYS A 104 21.89 -1.23 -8.28
CA CYS A 104 20.51 -1.66 -8.08
C CYS A 104 19.70 -1.62 -9.38
N ASN A 105 18.92 -2.69 -9.65
CA ASN A 105 18.16 -2.79 -10.87
C ASN A 105 16.79 -2.12 -10.78
N TYR A 106 16.09 -2.28 -9.66
CA TYR A 106 14.72 -1.82 -9.48
C TYR A 106 14.60 -0.91 -8.27
N TRP A 107 14.10 0.31 -8.50
CA TRP A 107 13.83 1.31 -7.48
C TRP A 107 12.34 1.45 -7.28
N PHE A 108 11.86 1.27 -6.05
CA PHE A 108 10.45 1.27 -5.72
C PHE A 108 10.13 2.40 -4.74
N HIS A 109 9.36 3.40 -5.20
CA HIS A 109 9.02 4.58 -4.41
C HIS A 109 7.53 4.64 -4.14
N VAL A 110 7.15 4.64 -2.87
CA VAL A 110 5.76 4.66 -2.40
C VAL A 110 5.38 6.08 -1.97
N HIS A 111 4.23 6.55 -2.42
CA HIS A 111 3.69 7.83 -1.97
C HIS A 111 3.27 7.78 -0.50
N HIS A 112 3.27 8.95 0.14
CA HIS A 112 2.93 9.08 1.56
C HIS A 112 1.48 8.74 1.85
N LEU A 113 1.29 8.14 3.04
CA LEU A 113 0.01 8.12 3.71
C LEU A 113 -0.20 9.49 4.38
N ASN A 114 -1.19 10.22 3.93
CA ASN A 114 -1.56 11.52 4.48
C ASN A 114 -2.79 11.40 5.37
N THR A 115 -3.01 12.39 6.21
CA THR A 115 -4.29 12.63 6.90
C THR A 115 -4.96 13.84 6.27
N ASN A 116 -6.22 14.12 6.62
CA ASN A 116 -6.91 15.33 6.17
C ASN A 116 -6.19 16.64 6.59
N SER A 117 -5.31 16.56 7.60
CA SER A 117 -4.48 17.68 8.06
C SER A 117 -3.08 17.72 7.42
N GLY A 118 -2.81 16.85 6.44
CA GLY A 118 -1.53 16.73 5.72
C GLY A 118 -0.70 15.53 6.13
N LYS A 119 0.63 15.60 5.97
CA LYS A 119 1.54 14.50 6.27
C LYS A 119 1.45 14.12 7.75
N MET A 120 1.26 12.83 8.02
CA MET A 120 1.26 12.29 9.37
C MET A 120 2.68 12.40 9.96
N SER A 121 2.84 13.02 11.12
CA SER A 121 4.14 13.15 11.78
C SER A 121 4.06 12.87 13.27
N LYS A 122 5.12 12.27 13.82
CA LYS A 122 5.25 11.99 15.26
C LYS A 122 5.15 13.24 16.13
N SER A 123 5.59 14.40 15.63
CA SER A 123 5.64 15.66 16.37
C SER A 123 4.27 16.30 16.64
N LYS A 124 3.19 15.85 15.97
CA LYS A 124 1.83 16.37 16.15
C LYS A 124 0.98 15.58 17.17
N GLY A 125 1.56 14.62 17.88
CA GLY A 125 0.92 13.93 19.01
C GLY A 125 -0.09 12.83 18.65
N GLU A 126 -0.56 12.74 17.42
CA GLU A 126 -1.44 11.66 16.95
C GLU A 126 -0.65 10.64 16.13
N PHE A 127 0.01 9.72 16.82
CA PHE A 127 0.73 8.66 16.15
C PHE A 127 -0.20 7.47 15.91
N LEU A 128 -0.71 7.36 14.68
CA LEU A 128 -1.53 6.24 14.25
C LEU A 128 -0.63 4.99 14.07
N THR A 129 -0.83 4.01 14.94
CA THR A 129 -0.21 2.69 14.84
C THR A 129 -1.25 1.64 14.50
N VAL A 130 -0.82 0.48 14.00
CA VAL A 130 -1.72 -0.67 13.81
C VAL A 130 -2.34 -1.10 15.13
N SER A 131 -1.56 -1.11 16.22
CA SER A 131 -2.07 -1.43 17.57
C SER A 131 -3.17 -0.47 18.05
N LEU A 132 -3.12 0.80 17.66
CA LEU A 132 -4.21 1.74 17.93
C LEU A 132 -5.47 1.37 17.16
N LEU A 133 -5.36 0.90 15.92
CA LEU A 133 -6.51 0.43 15.14
C LEU A 133 -7.11 -0.82 15.78
N GLU A 134 -6.28 -1.76 16.24
CA GLU A 134 -6.74 -2.96 16.96
C GLU A 134 -7.47 -2.58 18.25
N SER A 135 -6.93 -1.64 19.04
CA SER A 135 -7.59 -1.16 20.27
C SER A 135 -8.95 -0.48 20.01
N LYS A 136 -9.17 -0.01 18.80
CA LYS A 136 -10.46 0.54 18.31
C LYS A 136 -11.37 -0.50 17.67
N GLY A 137 -10.98 -1.78 17.68
CA GLY A 137 -11.77 -2.89 17.15
C GLY A 137 -11.65 -3.12 15.63
N TYR A 138 -10.62 -2.56 14.99
CA TYR A 138 -10.32 -2.87 13.59
C TYR A 138 -9.39 -4.09 13.52
N ASP A 139 -9.73 -5.04 12.67
CA ASP A 139 -8.80 -6.09 12.28
C ASP A 139 -7.69 -5.48 11.40
N PRO A 140 -6.40 -5.75 11.65
CA PRO A 140 -5.30 -5.23 10.85
C PRO A 140 -5.42 -5.47 9.33
N VAL A 141 -6.09 -6.56 8.94
CA VAL A 141 -6.34 -6.87 7.53
C VAL A 141 -7.18 -5.79 6.83
N ILE A 142 -8.05 -5.08 7.57
CA ILE A 142 -8.84 -3.97 7.02
C ILE A 142 -7.93 -2.82 6.58
N TYR A 143 -6.91 -2.51 7.37
CA TYR A 143 -5.93 -1.49 7.01
C TYR A 143 -5.12 -1.92 5.78
N ARG A 144 -4.72 -3.20 5.71
CA ARG A 144 -4.07 -3.75 4.52
C ARG A 144 -4.96 -3.63 3.29
N PHE A 145 -6.22 -4.03 3.40
CA PHE A 145 -7.19 -3.91 2.31
C PHE A 145 -7.37 -2.46 1.87
N PHE A 146 -7.52 -1.53 2.81
CA PHE A 146 -7.57 -0.09 2.55
C PHE A 146 -6.37 0.40 1.72
N CYS A 147 -5.15 -0.01 2.08
CA CYS A 147 -3.95 0.35 1.32
C CYS A 147 -3.95 -0.23 -0.10
N LEU A 148 -4.43 -1.46 -0.30
CA LEU A 148 -4.48 -2.13 -1.60
C LEU A 148 -5.53 -1.54 -2.56
N LEU A 149 -6.51 -0.79 -2.06
CA LEU A 149 -7.51 -0.10 -2.90
C LEU A 149 -6.92 1.05 -3.71
N SER A 150 -5.71 1.51 -3.39
CA SER A 150 -5.02 2.57 -4.12
C SER A 150 -3.70 2.06 -4.71
N HIS A 151 -3.33 2.61 -5.86
CA HIS A 151 -2.01 2.36 -6.43
C HIS A 151 -0.92 3.02 -5.58
N TYR A 152 0.21 2.36 -5.33
CA TYR A 152 1.29 2.85 -4.47
C TYR A 152 1.93 4.18 -4.94
N ARG A 153 1.80 4.51 -6.24
CA ARG A 153 2.24 5.80 -6.81
C ARG A 153 1.26 6.94 -6.57
N LYS A 154 0.14 6.69 -5.90
CA LYS A 154 -0.85 7.71 -5.55
C LYS A 154 -0.81 7.99 -4.06
N SER A 155 -0.94 9.25 -3.70
CA SER A 155 -1.11 9.66 -2.31
C SER A 155 -2.39 9.03 -1.75
N LEU A 156 -2.28 8.41 -0.58
CA LEU A 156 -3.41 7.80 0.12
C LEU A 156 -3.77 8.68 1.33
N VAL A 157 -5.04 9.01 1.47
CA VAL A 157 -5.53 9.81 2.61
C VAL A 157 -6.22 8.89 3.60
N PHE A 158 -5.64 8.79 4.79
CA PHE A 158 -6.24 8.07 5.91
C PHE A 158 -7.27 8.95 6.61
N SER A 159 -8.45 8.38 6.83
CA SER A 159 -9.44 8.82 7.81
C SER A 159 -10.17 7.58 8.34
N TYR A 160 -10.76 7.68 9.53
CA TYR A 160 -11.58 6.59 10.05
C TYR A 160 -12.78 6.30 9.16
N GLU A 161 -13.36 7.32 8.54
CA GLU A 161 -14.45 7.16 7.57
C GLU A 161 -13.99 6.32 6.36
N ASN A 162 -12.82 6.62 5.79
CA ASN A 162 -12.26 5.83 4.68
C ASN A 162 -11.95 4.39 5.11
N LEU A 163 -11.47 4.20 6.34
CA LEU A 163 -11.22 2.88 6.89
C LEU A 163 -12.52 2.10 7.13
N ASP A 164 -13.58 2.74 7.60
CA ASP A 164 -14.92 2.14 7.78
C ASP A 164 -15.54 1.74 6.43
N ASN A 165 -15.36 2.57 5.40
CA ASN A 165 -15.76 2.23 4.03
C ASN A 165 -15.02 0.98 3.52
N ALA A 166 -13.71 0.91 3.75
CA ALA A 166 -12.91 -0.27 3.40
C ALA A 166 -13.34 -1.50 4.20
N LYS A 167 -13.62 -1.35 5.51
CA LYS A 167 -14.16 -2.41 6.37
C LYS A 167 -15.47 -2.97 5.80
N GLY A 168 -16.44 -2.09 5.53
CA GLY A 168 -17.72 -2.52 4.96
C GLY A 168 -17.59 -3.20 3.60
N ALA A 169 -16.65 -2.76 2.76
CA ALA A 169 -16.38 -3.42 1.47
C ALA A 169 -15.72 -4.80 1.66
N TYR A 170 -14.76 -4.91 2.57
CA TYR A 170 -14.10 -6.18 2.91
C TYR A 170 -15.08 -7.20 3.51
N GLU A 171 -15.90 -6.78 4.47
CA GLU A 171 -16.92 -7.65 5.09
C GLU A 171 -17.93 -8.19 4.07
N LYS A 172 -18.37 -7.34 3.12
CA LYS A 172 -19.23 -7.76 2.00
C LYS A 172 -18.53 -8.75 1.07
N LEU A 173 -17.24 -8.56 0.82
CA LEU A 173 -16.42 -9.48 0.02
C LEU A 173 -16.34 -10.85 0.70
N VAL A 174 -15.99 -10.88 1.98
CA VAL A 174 -15.90 -12.09 2.80
C VAL A 174 -17.25 -12.81 2.87
N ALA A 175 -18.35 -12.07 3.07
CA ALA A 175 -19.70 -12.65 3.10
C ALA A 175 -20.09 -13.34 1.78
N LYS A 176 -19.72 -12.76 0.63
CA LYS A 176 -19.94 -13.39 -0.68
C LYS A 176 -19.14 -14.69 -0.83
N ILE A 177 -17.89 -14.69 -0.37
CA ILE A 177 -17.04 -15.88 -0.39
C ILE A 177 -17.59 -16.94 0.56
N ALA A 178 -18.10 -16.55 1.72
CA ALA A 178 -18.77 -17.47 2.66
C ALA A 178 -20.00 -18.16 2.05
N GLN A 179 -20.76 -17.46 1.20
CA GLN A 179 -21.85 -18.05 0.43
C GLN A 179 -21.33 -19.05 -0.62
N LEU A 180 -20.24 -18.75 -1.31
CA LEU A 180 -19.63 -19.68 -2.27
C LEU A 180 -19.16 -20.97 -1.60
N LEU A 181 -18.65 -20.90 -0.37
CA LEU A 181 -18.24 -22.08 0.39
C LEU A 181 -19.41 -23.00 0.75
N LYS A 182 -20.65 -22.50 0.82
CA LYS A 182 -21.87 -23.27 1.09
C LYS A 182 -22.55 -23.80 -0.17
N ALA A 183 -22.19 -23.25 -1.34
CA ALA A 183 -22.81 -23.65 -2.60
C ALA A 183 -22.28 -25.01 -3.08
N GLU A 184 -23.03 -25.66 -3.97
CA GLU A 184 -22.57 -26.85 -4.67
C GLU A 184 -21.35 -26.49 -5.53
N GLN A 185 -20.22 -27.16 -5.26
CA GLN A 185 -18.92 -26.70 -5.76
C GLN A 185 -18.76 -26.90 -7.28
N GLY A 186 -19.18 -28.04 -7.80
CA GLY A 186 -18.90 -28.45 -9.17
C GLY A 186 -17.41 -28.71 -9.43
N GLU A 187 -17.05 -28.97 -10.67
CA GLU A 187 -15.67 -29.11 -11.10
C GLU A 187 -15.03 -27.76 -11.44
N VAL A 188 -13.70 -27.70 -11.36
CA VAL A 188 -12.95 -26.49 -11.76
C VAL A 188 -12.97 -26.37 -13.28
N ASP A 189 -13.55 -25.30 -13.80
CA ASP A 189 -13.47 -24.92 -15.20
C ASP A 189 -12.11 -24.29 -15.49
N LYS A 190 -11.25 -25.09 -16.11
CA LYS A 190 -9.87 -24.68 -16.43
C LYS A 190 -9.81 -23.46 -17.37
N ALA A 191 -10.70 -23.39 -18.36
CA ALA A 191 -10.69 -22.30 -19.32
C ALA A 191 -11.10 -20.96 -18.66
N ALA A 192 -12.15 -20.99 -17.83
CA ALA A 192 -12.57 -19.84 -17.04
C ALA A 192 -11.50 -19.43 -16.02
N TYR A 193 -10.85 -20.42 -15.36
CA TYR A 193 -9.76 -20.17 -14.43
C TYR A 193 -8.60 -19.44 -15.10
N ASP A 194 -8.08 -19.95 -16.21
CA ASP A 194 -6.93 -19.37 -16.90
C ASP A 194 -7.25 -17.97 -17.40
N LYS A 195 -8.42 -17.75 -17.99
CA LYS A 195 -8.89 -16.43 -18.46
C LYS A 195 -8.99 -15.39 -17.34
N LEU A 196 -9.60 -15.74 -16.20
CA LEU A 196 -9.79 -14.82 -15.09
C LEU A 196 -8.46 -14.54 -14.36
N ARG A 197 -7.58 -15.54 -14.29
CA ARG A 197 -6.24 -15.39 -13.72
C ARG A 197 -5.38 -14.43 -14.54
N GLU A 198 -5.51 -14.45 -15.86
CA GLU A 198 -4.80 -13.53 -16.76
C GLU A 198 -5.11 -12.06 -16.41
N GLY A 199 -6.36 -11.73 -16.10
CA GLY A 199 -6.76 -10.37 -15.68
C GLY A 199 -6.06 -9.90 -14.40
N PHE A 200 -5.92 -10.79 -13.42
CA PHE A 200 -5.18 -10.49 -12.20
C PHE A 200 -3.68 -10.34 -12.45
N THR A 201 -3.10 -11.26 -13.22
CA THR A 201 -1.69 -11.23 -13.58
C THR A 201 -1.34 -9.95 -14.35
N ALA A 202 -2.16 -9.57 -15.34
CA ALA A 202 -1.99 -8.33 -16.09
C ALA A 202 -2.07 -7.08 -15.21
N ALA A 203 -2.93 -7.07 -14.18
CA ALA A 203 -2.98 -5.98 -13.22
C ALA A 203 -1.70 -5.87 -12.38
N MET A 204 -1.15 -7.02 -11.95
CA MET A 204 0.09 -7.04 -11.17
C MET A 204 1.32 -6.71 -12.03
N ASP A 205 1.37 -7.19 -13.27
CA ASP A 205 2.44 -6.88 -14.24
C ASP A 205 2.41 -5.42 -14.68
N ASN A 206 1.27 -4.76 -14.55
CA ASN A 206 1.12 -3.32 -14.80
C ASN A 206 1.50 -2.49 -13.57
N ASP A 207 2.79 -2.53 -13.22
CA ASP A 207 3.39 -1.74 -12.13
C ASP A 207 2.72 -2.01 -10.78
N ILE A 208 2.45 -3.27 -10.46
CA ILE A 208 1.84 -3.72 -9.20
C ILE A 208 0.53 -2.96 -8.91
N ASN A 209 -0.36 -2.89 -9.89
CA ASN A 209 -1.63 -2.16 -9.78
C ASN A 209 -2.64 -2.94 -8.93
N THR A 210 -2.48 -2.84 -7.61
CA THR A 210 -3.34 -3.55 -6.64
C THR A 210 -4.80 -3.16 -6.72
N SER A 211 -5.13 -1.93 -7.11
CA SER A 211 -6.52 -1.52 -7.28
C SER A 211 -7.21 -2.24 -8.45
N LEU A 212 -6.50 -2.47 -9.55
CA LEU A 212 -6.99 -3.32 -10.64
C LEU A 212 -7.01 -4.79 -10.24
N ALA A 213 -6.04 -5.27 -9.48
CA ALA A 213 -6.04 -6.64 -8.96
C ALA A 213 -7.25 -6.92 -8.06
N ILE A 214 -7.65 -5.97 -7.20
CA ILE A 214 -8.90 -6.05 -6.43
C ILE A 214 -10.13 -6.05 -7.36
N THR A 215 -10.11 -5.27 -8.45
CA THR A 215 -11.17 -5.31 -9.45
C THR A 215 -11.28 -6.71 -10.10
N ALA A 216 -10.16 -7.31 -10.48
CA ALA A 216 -10.12 -8.67 -11.03
C ALA A 216 -10.68 -9.71 -10.01
N LEU A 217 -10.41 -9.53 -8.71
CA LEU A 217 -11.01 -10.36 -7.66
C LEU A 217 -12.56 -10.23 -7.64
N TYR A 218 -13.10 -9.03 -7.78
CA TYR A 218 -14.56 -8.84 -7.89
C TYR A 218 -15.13 -9.41 -9.19
N ASP A 219 -14.39 -9.42 -10.27
CA ASP A 219 -14.82 -10.00 -11.54
C ASP A 219 -14.90 -11.54 -11.46
N VAL A 220 -14.00 -12.19 -10.70
CA VAL A 220 -14.14 -13.61 -10.35
C VAL A 220 -15.49 -13.90 -9.68
N LEU A 221 -15.91 -13.06 -8.74
CA LEU A 221 -17.20 -13.26 -8.04
C LEU A 221 -18.42 -13.13 -8.96
N LYS A 222 -18.34 -12.26 -9.98
CA LYS A 222 -19.40 -12.01 -10.96
C LYS A 222 -19.42 -13.01 -12.12
N ALA A 223 -18.29 -13.67 -12.39
CA ALA A 223 -18.13 -14.55 -13.54
C ALA A 223 -19.16 -15.69 -13.52
N ASP A 224 -19.63 -16.09 -14.69
CA ASP A 224 -20.47 -17.27 -14.86
C ASP A 224 -19.61 -18.52 -14.93
N THR A 225 -19.27 -19.07 -13.78
CA THR A 225 -18.46 -20.28 -13.61
C THR A 225 -18.75 -20.93 -12.25
N THR A 226 -18.23 -22.13 -12.04
CA THR A 226 -18.51 -22.93 -10.84
C THR A 226 -17.94 -22.28 -9.55
N PRO A 227 -18.58 -22.49 -8.39
CA PRO A 227 -18.03 -22.05 -7.11
C PRO A 227 -16.62 -22.59 -6.85
N ALA A 228 -16.31 -23.83 -7.25
CA ALA A 228 -14.97 -24.40 -7.14
C ALA A 228 -13.92 -23.58 -7.91
N THR A 229 -14.22 -23.16 -9.14
CA THR A 229 -13.35 -22.28 -9.94
C THR A 229 -13.10 -20.94 -9.26
N LYS A 230 -14.18 -20.31 -8.77
CA LYS A 230 -14.08 -19.02 -8.07
C LYS A 230 -13.23 -19.13 -6.81
N LEU A 231 -13.47 -20.14 -5.99
CA LEU A 231 -12.71 -20.35 -4.75
C LEU A 231 -11.23 -20.64 -5.01
N ALA A 232 -10.93 -21.43 -6.06
CA ALA A 232 -9.54 -21.69 -6.47
C ALA A 232 -8.82 -20.41 -6.90
N LEU A 233 -9.47 -19.53 -7.68
CA LEU A 233 -8.94 -18.22 -8.08
C LEU A 233 -8.75 -17.29 -6.88
N ILE A 234 -9.72 -17.19 -5.99
CA ILE A 234 -9.63 -16.38 -4.78
C ILE A 234 -8.45 -16.82 -3.92
N ALA A 235 -8.29 -18.13 -3.72
CA ALA A 235 -7.16 -18.69 -2.97
C ALA A 235 -5.80 -18.42 -3.67
N ASP A 236 -5.75 -18.42 -5.00
CA ASP A 236 -4.53 -18.09 -5.74
C ASP A 236 -4.18 -16.59 -5.64
N PHE A 237 -5.15 -15.70 -5.82
CA PHE A 237 -4.96 -14.26 -5.70
C PHE A 237 -4.60 -13.84 -4.27
N ASP A 238 -5.16 -14.52 -3.28
CA ASP A 238 -4.90 -14.19 -1.86
C ASP A 238 -3.48 -14.58 -1.40
N LYS A 239 -2.76 -15.46 -2.13
CA LYS A 239 -1.33 -15.68 -1.90
C LYS A 239 -0.51 -14.40 -2.10
N VAL A 240 -0.97 -13.50 -2.96
CA VAL A 240 -0.33 -12.20 -3.24
C VAL A 240 -0.96 -11.11 -2.38
N LEU A 241 -2.30 -11.04 -2.33
CA LEU A 241 -3.02 -10.00 -1.62
C LEU A 241 -2.89 -10.11 -0.10
N SER A 242 -2.79 -11.35 0.43
CA SER A 242 -2.67 -11.67 1.86
C SER A 242 -3.80 -11.02 2.69
N LEU A 243 -5.03 -11.24 2.27
CA LEU A 243 -6.24 -10.71 2.90
C LEU A 243 -6.97 -11.75 3.74
N SER A 244 -6.46 -12.98 3.84
CA SER A 244 -7.06 -14.11 4.59
C SER A 244 -8.52 -14.39 4.21
N LEU A 245 -8.84 -14.24 2.93
CA LEU A 245 -10.23 -14.23 2.45
C LEU A 245 -10.97 -15.54 2.74
N ILE A 246 -10.34 -16.67 2.48
CA ILE A 246 -10.97 -18.00 2.67
C ILE A 246 -11.11 -18.31 4.16
N GLU A 247 -10.09 -18.02 4.98
CA GLU A 247 -10.14 -18.27 6.43
C GLU A 247 -11.23 -17.41 7.09
N LYS A 248 -11.27 -16.13 6.75
CA LYS A 248 -12.29 -15.22 7.28
C LYS A 248 -13.71 -15.65 6.83
N ALA A 249 -13.86 -16.11 5.59
CA ALA A 249 -15.14 -16.62 5.09
C ALA A 249 -15.60 -17.90 5.81
N LYS A 250 -14.68 -18.82 6.13
CA LYS A 250 -14.96 -20.00 6.96
C LYS A 250 -15.40 -19.59 8.36
N ALA A 251 -14.67 -18.67 9.00
CA ALA A 251 -14.99 -18.17 10.33
C ALA A 251 -16.40 -17.50 10.39
N VAL A 252 -16.83 -16.84 9.32
CA VAL A 252 -18.21 -16.31 9.20
C VAL A 252 -19.22 -17.44 9.21
N ASN A 253 -18.94 -18.56 8.54
CA ASN A 253 -19.84 -19.70 8.47
C ASN A 253 -19.87 -20.53 9.76
N GLU A 254 -18.81 -20.50 10.56
CA GLU A 254 -18.68 -21.22 11.84
C GLU A 254 -19.33 -20.47 13.02
N LYS A 255 -19.56 -19.15 12.89
CA LYS A 255 -20.28 -18.41 13.92
C LYS A 255 -21.71 -18.96 13.98
N PRO A 256 -22.18 -19.39 15.17
CA PRO A 256 -23.60 -19.73 15.33
C PRO A 256 -24.41 -18.51 14.91
N ALA A 257 -25.49 -18.74 14.16
CA ALA A 257 -26.43 -17.69 13.89
C ALA A 257 -26.89 -17.11 15.23
N ASP A 258 -26.62 -15.82 15.47
CA ASP A 258 -27.16 -15.16 16.66
C ASP A 258 -28.67 -15.22 16.55
N THR A 259 -29.24 -16.16 17.29
CA THR A 259 -30.70 -16.43 17.29
C THR A 259 -31.49 -15.35 18.04
N ASN A 260 -30.83 -14.25 18.43
CA ASN A 260 -31.41 -13.17 19.22
C ASN A 260 -31.51 -11.79 18.55
N ASP A 261 -31.07 -11.65 17.29
CA ASP A 261 -31.39 -10.44 16.52
C ASP A 261 -32.57 -10.66 15.59
N GLU A 262 -33.75 -10.90 16.17
CA GLU A 262 -34.97 -10.49 15.51
C GLU A 262 -34.95 -8.97 15.43
N LEU A 263 -34.57 -8.45 14.24
CA LEU A 263 -34.64 -7.02 13.97
C LEU A 263 -36.05 -6.56 14.38
N PRO A 264 -36.18 -5.45 15.13
CA PRO A 264 -37.48 -4.91 15.49
C PRO A 264 -38.38 -4.83 14.25
N ALA A 265 -39.63 -5.22 14.39
CA ALA A 265 -40.60 -5.28 13.28
C ALA A 265 -40.66 -3.98 12.47
N GLU A 266 -40.44 -2.82 13.13
CA GLU A 266 -40.32 -1.50 12.51
C GLU A 266 -39.14 -1.39 11.52
N ILE A 267 -37.98 -2.02 11.82
CA ILE A 267 -36.82 -2.01 10.92
C ILE A 267 -37.05 -2.90 9.71
N LEU A 268 -37.71 -4.04 9.87
CA LEU A 268 -38.09 -4.93 8.78
C LEU A 268 -39.12 -4.25 7.86
N GLU A 269 -40.06 -3.51 8.42
CA GLU A 269 -41.06 -2.76 7.67
C GLU A 269 -40.43 -1.60 6.88
N LEU A 270 -39.52 -0.85 7.48
CA LEU A 270 -38.75 0.19 6.81
C LEU A 270 -37.87 -0.35 5.69
N ALA A 271 -37.25 -1.52 5.87
CA ALA A 271 -36.43 -2.17 4.85
C ALA A 271 -37.31 -2.60 3.64
N GLU A 272 -38.52 -3.12 3.88
CA GLU A 272 -39.44 -3.49 2.82
C GLU A 272 -40.02 -2.27 2.09
N GLN A 273 -40.38 -1.20 2.82
CA GLN A 273 -40.78 0.09 2.23
C GLN A 273 -39.69 0.67 1.33
N ARG A 274 -38.43 0.62 1.76
CA ARG A 274 -37.29 1.08 0.97
C ARG A 274 -37.10 0.25 -0.30
N LYS A 275 -37.31 -1.06 -0.23
CA LYS A 275 -37.23 -1.97 -1.38
C LYS A 275 -38.35 -1.69 -2.38
N GLN A 276 -39.58 -1.47 -1.91
CA GLN A 276 -40.73 -1.09 -2.74
C GLN A 276 -40.53 0.27 -3.40
N ALA A 277 -40.02 1.27 -2.67
CA ALA A 277 -39.74 2.59 -3.23
C ALA A 277 -38.63 2.54 -4.32
N ARG A 278 -37.63 1.68 -4.17
CA ARG A 278 -36.62 1.44 -5.20
C ARG A 278 -37.19 0.77 -6.45
N CYS A 279 -38.08 -0.19 -6.31
CA CYS A 279 -38.78 -0.82 -7.43
C CYS A 279 -39.63 0.19 -8.21
N LEU A 280 -40.31 1.11 -7.52
CA LEU A 280 -41.13 2.14 -8.14
C LEU A 280 -40.30 3.20 -8.90
N LEU A 281 -39.16 3.58 -8.37
CA LEU A 281 -38.23 4.48 -9.05
C LEU A 281 -37.66 3.88 -10.35
N TYR A 282 -37.29 2.59 -10.33
CA TYR A 282 -36.82 1.90 -11.53
C TYR A 282 -37.87 1.69 -12.61
N THR A 283 -39.16 1.61 -12.24
CA THR A 283 -40.27 1.48 -13.20
C THR A 283 -40.72 2.82 -13.77
N SER A 284 -40.47 3.96 -13.10
CA SER A 284 -40.78 5.29 -13.63
C SER A 284 -39.73 5.79 -14.64
N ASP A 285 -38.46 5.50 -14.42
CA ASP A 285 -37.38 5.91 -15.37
C ASP A 285 -37.47 5.11 -16.68
N ALA A 286 -37.89 3.82 -16.64
CA ALA A 286 -38.07 3.02 -17.84
C ALA A 286 -39.33 3.43 -18.67
N ALA A 287 -40.24 4.18 -18.10
CA ALA A 287 -41.44 4.70 -18.79
C ALA A 287 -41.21 6.06 -19.47
N ASP A 288 -40.20 6.84 -19.02
CA ASP A 288 -39.87 8.12 -19.61
C ASP A 288 -38.84 8.01 -20.79
N GLU A 289 -38.07 6.92 -20.87
CA GLU A 289 -37.22 6.63 -22.06
C GLU A 289 -38.00 6.02 -23.24
N ALA A 290 -39.27 5.67 -23.09
CA ALA A 290 -40.12 5.10 -24.13
C ALA A 290 -41.12 6.10 -24.74
N ARG A 291 -41.01 7.40 -24.49
CA ARG A 291 -41.70 8.50 -25.13
C ARG A 291 -40.72 9.39 -25.91
#